data_6bda482e51ca013ca1dfbfe446b6979f
#
_entry.id   6bda482e51ca013ca1dfbfe446b6979f
#
_cell.length_a   1.000
_cell.length_b   1.000
_cell.length_c   1.000
_cell.angle_alpha   90.00
_cell.angle_beta   90.00
_cell.angle_gamma   90.00
#
_symmetry.space_group_name_H-M   'P 1'
#
loop_
_entity.id
_entity.type
_entity.pdbx_description
1 polymer ?
#
loop_
_entity_poly.entity_id
_entity_poly.type
_entity_poly.pdbx_seq_one_letter_code
_entity_poly.pdbx_strand_id
1 'polypeptide(L)'
;MKLVSTDKISVKYGTNTVLNNVSMDVSSGEIVTIVGPNGSGKTTLVKTIIGAIKHFDGSLFIKDNLKVGYIPQRLQMDKTLPMTVERFLNLTQKISSEECEDVLSAAGIPLLIKSQMADLSGGQFQKVLLARALQGDPDILILYEATQGLDQSGSADFYRQIENVRNTKGCAVLMISHELHVVMGASDKVICLNGHVCCCGAPEAVASMQEYHNLFGMETDGALALYKHQHNHKHHIDESISEVSV
;
A
#
# COMPACT_ATOMS: atom_id res chain seq x y z
N MET A 1 12.53 -5.23 12.36
CA MET A 1 12.69 -6.69 12.15
C MET A 1 12.28 -7.01 10.72
N LYS A 2 13.08 -7.82 9.99
CA LYS A 2 12.78 -8.22 8.60
C LYS A 2 11.59 -9.19 8.56
N LEU A 3 10.62 -8.92 7.72
CA LEU A 3 9.41 -9.75 7.53
C LEU A 3 9.49 -10.58 6.25
N VAL A 4 9.91 -9.94 5.15
CA VAL A 4 10.06 -10.56 3.83
C VAL A 4 11.39 -10.11 3.23
N SER A 5 12.11 -11.02 2.57
CA SER A 5 13.30 -10.67 1.80
C SER A 5 13.44 -11.59 0.61
N THR A 6 13.72 -11.03 -0.55
CA THR A 6 14.12 -11.77 -1.75
C THR A 6 15.58 -11.55 -2.02
N ASP A 7 16.29 -12.61 -2.43
CA ASP A 7 17.67 -12.51 -2.91
C ASP A 7 17.78 -13.17 -4.27
N LYS A 8 18.04 -12.35 -5.29
CA LYS A 8 18.21 -12.71 -6.70
C LYS A 8 17.07 -13.58 -7.26
N ILE A 9 15.83 -13.26 -6.88
CA ILE A 9 14.65 -13.97 -7.42
C ILE A 9 14.59 -13.80 -8.93
N SER A 10 14.52 -14.93 -9.65
CA SER A 10 14.27 -14.96 -11.07
C SER A 10 13.09 -15.89 -11.38
N VAL A 11 12.15 -15.42 -12.21
CA VAL A 11 10.95 -16.17 -12.58
C VAL A 11 10.83 -16.19 -14.10
N LYS A 12 10.59 -17.39 -14.64
CA LYS A 12 10.41 -17.62 -16.07
C LYS A 12 9.05 -18.27 -16.35
N TYR A 13 8.42 -17.86 -17.44
CA TYR A 13 7.26 -18.51 -18.03
C TYR A 13 7.66 -19.04 -19.42
N GLY A 14 7.89 -20.35 -19.52
CA GLY A 14 8.50 -20.92 -20.72
C GLY A 14 9.88 -20.34 -20.98
N THR A 15 10.10 -19.73 -22.14
CA THR A 15 11.35 -19.06 -22.50
C THR A 15 11.43 -17.59 -22.07
N ASN A 16 10.30 -17.02 -21.59
CA ASN A 16 10.25 -15.61 -21.22
C ASN A 16 10.65 -15.41 -19.75
N THR A 17 11.70 -14.65 -19.49
CA THR A 17 12.13 -14.24 -18.15
C THR A 17 11.35 -12.98 -17.77
N VAL A 18 10.50 -13.08 -16.75
CA VAL A 18 9.68 -11.97 -16.24
C VAL A 18 10.34 -11.25 -15.07
N LEU A 19 11.03 -11.99 -14.20
CA LEU A 19 11.89 -11.42 -13.16
C LEU A 19 13.31 -11.95 -13.31
N ASN A 20 14.28 -11.07 -13.16
CA ASN A 20 15.70 -11.37 -13.29
C ASN A 20 16.49 -10.78 -12.12
N ASN A 21 17.01 -11.63 -11.26
CA ASN A 21 17.84 -11.26 -10.10
C ASN A 21 17.23 -10.16 -9.20
N VAL A 22 15.95 -10.26 -8.85
CA VAL A 22 15.25 -9.28 -8.03
C VAL A 22 15.57 -9.52 -6.55
N SER A 23 16.20 -8.53 -5.92
CA SER A 23 16.47 -8.51 -4.47
C SER A 23 15.78 -7.32 -3.82
N MET A 24 15.03 -7.56 -2.74
CA MET A 24 14.36 -6.55 -1.93
C MET A 24 14.09 -7.06 -0.53
N ASP A 25 13.76 -6.16 0.38
CA ASP A 25 13.34 -6.51 1.74
C ASP A 25 12.22 -5.58 2.23
N VAL A 26 11.41 -6.10 3.14
CA VAL A 26 10.37 -5.37 3.87
C VAL A 26 10.55 -5.65 5.35
N SER A 27 10.64 -4.60 6.15
CA SER A 27 10.77 -4.65 7.61
C SER A 27 9.47 -4.27 8.31
N SER A 28 9.32 -4.67 9.57
CA SER A 28 8.16 -4.31 10.40
C SER A 28 7.99 -2.79 10.49
N GLY A 29 6.75 -2.30 10.31
CA GLY A 29 6.41 -0.89 10.36
C GLY A 29 6.92 -0.05 9.18
N GLU A 30 7.50 -0.68 8.14
CA GLU A 30 8.00 -0.02 6.94
C GLU A 30 6.93 -0.01 5.84
N ILE A 31 6.77 1.11 5.16
CA ILE A 31 5.97 1.22 3.93
C ILE A 31 6.91 1.16 2.73
N VAL A 32 6.87 0.03 2.01
CA VAL A 32 7.65 -0.20 0.79
C VAL A 32 6.73 -0.16 -0.40
N THR A 33 7.06 0.65 -1.40
CA THR A 33 6.27 0.70 -2.64
C THR A 33 7.08 0.22 -3.84
N ILE A 34 6.49 -0.71 -4.59
CA ILE A 34 7.00 -1.18 -5.87
C ILE A 34 6.30 -0.41 -6.98
N VAL A 35 7.08 0.31 -7.77
CA VAL A 35 6.63 1.06 -8.94
C VAL A 35 7.23 0.46 -10.21
N GLY A 36 6.58 0.68 -11.34
CA GLY A 36 7.10 0.21 -12.64
C GLY A 36 5.99 0.16 -13.70
N PRO A 37 6.36 0.12 -14.99
CA PRO A 37 5.40 0.07 -16.09
C PRO A 37 4.59 -1.24 -16.09
N ASN A 38 3.53 -1.28 -16.91
CA ASN A 38 2.77 -2.50 -17.10
C ASN A 38 3.68 -3.57 -17.73
N GLY A 39 3.57 -4.81 -17.23
CA GLY A 39 4.44 -5.90 -17.67
C GLY A 39 5.80 -5.96 -16.98
N SER A 40 6.15 -5.03 -16.08
CA SER A 40 7.45 -4.99 -15.39
C SER A 40 7.70 -6.12 -14.37
N GLY A 41 6.72 -7.01 -14.15
CA GLY A 41 6.86 -8.15 -13.25
C GLY A 41 6.32 -7.94 -11.82
N LYS A 42 5.70 -6.79 -11.49
CA LYS A 42 5.15 -6.50 -10.15
C LYS A 42 4.21 -7.59 -9.64
N THR A 43 3.26 -8.00 -10.49
CA THR A 43 2.31 -9.09 -10.16
C THR A 43 3.03 -10.41 -9.89
N THR A 44 4.04 -10.72 -10.69
CA THR A 44 4.83 -11.95 -10.55
C THR A 44 5.60 -11.92 -9.23
N LEU A 45 6.23 -10.80 -8.89
CA LEU A 45 6.95 -10.64 -7.63
C LEU A 45 6.03 -10.81 -6.41
N VAL A 46 4.87 -10.15 -6.40
CA VAL A 46 3.89 -10.32 -5.32
C VAL A 46 3.40 -11.75 -5.23
N LYS A 47 3.05 -12.39 -6.36
CA LYS A 47 2.62 -13.80 -6.38
C LYS A 47 3.70 -14.75 -5.88
N THR A 48 4.98 -14.44 -6.09
CA THR A 48 6.10 -15.19 -5.53
C THR A 48 6.16 -15.01 -4.01
N ILE A 49 6.06 -13.77 -3.52
CA ILE A 49 6.10 -13.44 -2.09
C ILE A 49 4.95 -14.13 -1.32
N ILE A 50 3.72 -14.11 -1.87
CA ILE A 50 2.57 -14.75 -1.21
C ILE A 50 2.50 -16.27 -1.44
N GLY A 51 3.50 -16.87 -2.10
CA GLY A 51 3.60 -18.32 -2.32
C GLY A 51 2.69 -18.88 -3.42
N ALA A 52 2.06 -18.02 -4.23
CA ALA A 52 1.25 -18.45 -5.38
C ALA A 52 2.13 -18.94 -6.56
N ILE A 53 3.37 -18.46 -6.67
CA ILE A 53 4.39 -18.96 -7.59
C ILE A 53 5.46 -19.65 -6.74
N LYS A 54 5.65 -20.97 -7.01
CA LYS A 54 6.58 -21.80 -6.25
C LYS A 54 7.88 -22.10 -7.00
N HIS A 55 7.89 -21.93 -8.32
CA HIS A 55 9.06 -22.20 -9.17
C HIS A 55 9.76 -20.91 -9.53
N PHE A 56 10.90 -20.66 -8.90
CA PHE A 56 11.78 -19.52 -9.13
C PHE A 56 13.21 -19.88 -8.75
N ASP A 57 14.18 -19.18 -9.32
CA ASP A 57 15.58 -19.21 -8.92
C ASP A 57 15.84 -18.12 -7.86
N GLY A 58 16.86 -18.27 -7.03
CA GLY A 58 17.18 -17.39 -5.92
C GLY A 58 16.62 -17.85 -4.58
N SER A 59 16.55 -16.96 -3.59
CA SER A 59 16.02 -17.29 -2.27
C SER A 59 14.95 -16.29 -1.80
N LEU A 60 13.94 -16.82 -1.12
CA LEU A 60 12.85 -16.08 -0.50
C LEU A 60 12.84 -16.38 0.99
N PHE A 61 13.04 -15.34 1.79
CA PHE A 61 12.82 -15.40 3.24
C PHE A 61 11.46 -14.81 3.57
N ILE A 62 10.68 -15.54 4.35
CA ILE A 62 9.42 -15.08 4.96
C ILE A 62 9.52 -15.41 6.44
N LYS A 63 9.23 -14.44 7.30
CA LYS A 63 9.15 -14.63 8.76
C LYS A 63 8.21 -15.80 9.07
N ASP A 64 8.58 -16.66 10.01
CA ASP A 64 7.73 -17.76 10.46
C ASP A 64 6.39 -17.23 10.98
N ASN A 65 5.29 -17.90 10.59
CA ASN A 65 3.91 -17.54 10.94
C ASN A 65 3.53 -16.10 10.57
N LEU A 66 4.12 -15.55 9.50
CA LEU A 66 3.79 -14.21 8.99
C LEU A 66 2.31 -14.13 8.64
N LYS A 67 1.59 -13.25 9.32
CA LYS A 67 0.19 -12.94 9.01
C LYS A 67 0.14 -11.89 7.91
N VAL A 68 -0.50 -12.22 6.79
CA VAL A 68 -0.58 -11.36 5.60
C VAL A 68 -2.01 -10.92 5.38
N GLY A 69 -2.25 -9.60 5.39
CA GLY A 69 -3.45 -8.99 4.84
C GLY A 69 -3.23 -8.67 3.37
N TYR A 70 -4.20 -9.02 2.49
CA TYR A 70 -4.04 -8.82 1.05
C TYR A 70 -5.24 -8.11 0.43
N ILE A 71 -4.98 -7.02 -0.29
CA ILE A 71 -5.96 -6.33 -1.12
C ILE A 71 -5.56 -6.55 -2.59
N PRO A 72 -6.37 -7.29 -3.37
CA PRO A 72 -6.11 -7.54 -4.78
C PRO A 72 -6.40 -6.29 -5.64
N GLN A 73 -5.80 -6.22 -6.82
CA GLN A 73 -6.04 -5.15 -7.79
C GLN A 73 -7.51 -4.99 -8.17
N ARG A 74 -8.23 -6.09 -8.32
CA ARG A 74 -9.65 -6.10 -8.66
C ARG A 74 -10.36 -7.19 -7.88
N LEU A 75 -11.42 -6.81 -7.24
CA LEU A 75 -12.42 -7.72 -6.73
C LEU A 75 -13.75 -7.37 -7.41
N GLN A 76 -14.15 -8.17 -8.39
CA GLN A 76 -15.44 -8.01 -9.03
C GLN A 76 -16.50 -8.76 -8.22
N MET A 77 -17.53 -8.07 -7.81
CA MET A 77 -18.71 -8.66 -7.19
C MET A 77 -19.90 -8.47 -8.11
N ASP A 78 -20.70 -9.51 -8.26
CA ASP A 78 -21.97 -9.40 -8.97
C ASP A 78 -22.91 -8.50 -8.14
N LYS A 79 -23.37 -7.41 -8.74
CA LYS A 79 -24.26 -6.45 -8.08
C LYS A 79 -25.63 -7.06 -7.70
N THR A 80 -26.00 -8.17 -8.32
CA THR A 80 -27.23 -8.89 -7.98
C THR A 80 -27.12 -9.75 -6.73
N LEU A 81 -25.89 -9.97 -6.22
CA LEU A 81 -25.65 -10.75 -5.02
C LEU A 81 -26.00 -9.91 -3.77
N PRO A 82 -27.00 -10.30 -2.95
CA PRO A 82 -27.32 -9.61 -1.71
C PRO A 82 -26.22 -9.89 -0.67
N MET A 83 -25.24 -9.00 -0.61
CA MET A 83 -24.06 -9.12 0.24
C MET A 83 -23.89 -7.87 1.11
N THR A 84 -24.14 -7.98 2.40
CA THR A 84 -23.81 -6.90 3.34
C THR A 84 -22.31 -6.87 3.63
N VAL A 85 -21.80 -5.73 4.10
CA VAL A 85 -20.40 -5.58 4.54
C VAL A 85 -20.08 -6.61 5.64
N GLU A 86 -20.95 -6.76 6.65
CA GLU A 86 -20.79 -7.77 7.70
C GLU A 86 -20.64 -9.19 7.12
N ARG A 87 -21.54 -9.56 6.19
CA ARG A 87 -21.47 -10.87 5.54
C ARG A 87 -20.19 -11.04 4.73
N PHE A 88 -19.76 -10.00 4.04
CA PHE A 88 -18.50 -10.00 3.27
C PHE A 88 -17.29 -10.20 4.18
N LEU A 89 -17.21 -9.51 5.32
CA LEU A 89 -16.14 -9.69 6.30
C LEU A 89 -16.11 -11.13 6.86
N ASN A 90 -17.26 -11.76 7.02
CA ASN A 90 -17.40 -13.12 7.53
C ASN A 90 -17.18 -14.24 6.49
N LEU A 91 -16.83 -13.93 5.22
CA LEU A 91 -16.68 -14.97 4.17
C LEU A 91 -15.47 -15.88 4.37
N THR A 92 -14.38 -15.39 4.91
CA THR A 92 -13.13 -16.14 5.08
C THR A 92 -13.02 -16.75 6.46
N GLN A 93 -13.42 -16.01 7.46
CA GLN A 93 -13.37 -16.38 8.86
C GLN A 93 -14.57 -15.75 9.57
N LYS A 94 -15.27 -16.51 10.39
CA LYS A 94 -16.31 -15.95 11.25
C LYS A 94 -15.65 -15.10 12.32
N ILE A 95 -16.05 -13.84 12.38
CA ILE A 95 -15.64 -12.89 13.40
C ILE A 95 -16.88 -12.36 14.13
N SER A 96 -16.70 -11.88 15.35
CA SER A 96 -17.77 -11.27 16.15
C SER A 96 -18.23 -9.93 15.53
N SER A 97 -19.42 -9.46 15.92
CA SER A 97 -19.87 -8.12 15.51
C SER A 97 -18.95 -7.02 16.03
N GLU A 98 -18.37 -7.18 17.22
CA GLU A 98 -17.39 -6.28 17.81
C GLU A 98 -16.11 -6.22 16.96
N GLU A 99 -15.56 -7.37 16.57
CA GLU A 99 -14.39 -7.42 15.65
C GLU A 99 -14.71 -6.82 14.28
N CYS A 100 -15.96 -6.98 13.76
CA CYS A 100 -16.38 -6.30 12.53
C CYS A 100 -16.34 -4.77 12.69
N GLU A 101 -16.84 -4.25 13.81
CA GLU A 101 -16.84 -2.81 14.11
C GLU A 101 -15.41 -2.29 14.27
N ASP A 102 -14.54 -3.03 14.93
CA ASP A 102 -13.14 -2.68 15.14
C ASP A 102 -12.38 -2.54 13.80
N VAL A 103 -12.47 -3.54 12.91
CA VAL A 103 -11.78 -3.48 11.61
C VAL A 103 -12.38 -2.41 10.70
N LEU A 104 -13.69 -2.17 10.76
CA LEU A 104 -14.34 -1.09 10.01
C LEU A 104 -13.93 0.29 10.54
N SER A 105 -13.83 0.43 11.87
CA SER A 105 -13.33 1.65 12.51
C SER A 105 -11.86 1.90 12.13
N ALA A 106 -11.01 0.88 12.18
CA ALA A 106 -9.62 0.96 11.76
C ALA A 106 -9.48 1.33 10.26
N ALA A 107 -10.45 0.93 9.42
CA ALA A 107 -10.52 1.32 8.01
C ALA A 107 -11.22 2.69 7.77
N GLY A 108 -11.66 3.37 8.82
CA GLY A 108 -12.31 4.70 8.75
C GLY A 108 -13.75 4.69 8.21
N ILE A 109 -14.49 3.58 8.39
CA ILE A 109 -15.87 3.40 7.90
C ILE A 109 -16.76 2.66 8.90
N PRO A 110 -16.83 3.06 10.20
CA PRO A 110 -17.49 2.29 11.26
C PRO A 110 -19.00 2.08 11.02
N LEU A 111 -19.64 2.94 10.24
CA LEU A 111 -21.11 2.93 10.08
C LEU A 111 -21.60 2.01 8.94
N LEU A 112 -20.70 1.37 8.18
CA LEU A 112 -21.07 0.63 6.96
C LEU A 112 -21.39 -0.86 7.18
N ILE A 113 -21.39 -1.37 8.39
CA ILE A 113 -21.53 -2.80 8.70
C ILE A 113 -22.79 -3.44 8.07
N LYS A 114 -23.92 -2.72 8.03
CA LYS A 114 -25.19 -3.20 7.45
C LYS A 114 -25.41 -2.78 5.99
N SER A 115 -24.52 -1.99 5.42
CA SER A 115 -24.64 -1.53 4.03
C SER A 115 -24.45 -2.68 3.05
N GLN A 116 -25.12 -2.62 1.90
CA GLN A 116 -24.90 -3.57 0.81
C GLN A 116 -23.59 -3.23 0.11
N MET A 117 -22.77 -4.24 -0.20
CA MET A 117 -21.55 -4.06 -0.95
C MET A 117 -21.76 -3.41 -2.32
N ALA A 118 -22.91 -3.69 -2.97
CA ALA A 118 -23.29 -3.14 -4.26
C ALA A 118 -23.56 -1.63 -4.24
N ASP A 119 -23.93 -1.08 -3.08
CA ASP A 119 -24.32 0.34 -2.91
C ASP A 119 -23.14 1.21 -2.48
N LEU A 120 -21.97 0.62 -2.23
CA LEU A 120 -20.78 1.35 -1.78
C LEU A 120 -20.17 2.19 -2.92
N SER A 121 -19.71 3.40 -2.58
CA SER A 121 -18.81 4.13 -3.46
C SER A 121 -17.49 3.39 -3.63
N GLY A 122 -16.71 3.69 -4.70
CA GLY A 122 -15.40 3.08 -4.92
C GLY A 122 -14.48 3.19 -3.70
N GLY A 123 -14.41 4.38 -3.07
CA GLY A 123 -13.61 4.60 -1.87
C GLY A 123 -14.11 3.81 -0.65
N GLN A 124 -15.42 3.73 -0.45
CA GLN A 124 -16.01 2.91 0.62
C GLN A 124 -15.72 1.42 0.39
N PHE A 125 -15.82 0.96 -0.86
CA PHE A 125 -15.51 -0.42 -1.23
C PHE A 125 -14.05 -0.76 -0.93
N GLN A 126 -13.09 0.10 -1.30
CA GLN A 126 -11.68 -0.09 -1.00
C GLN A 126 -11.40 -0.11 0.51
N LYS A 127 -12.07 0.75 1.29
CA LYS A 127 -11.96 0.73 2.75
C LYS A 127 -12.56 -0.54 3.38
N VAL A 128 -13.60 -1.13 2.79
CA VAL A 128 -14.11 -2.45 3.23
C VAL A 128 -13.10 -3.55 2.90
N LEU A 129 -12.42 -3.50 1.75
CA LEU A 129 -11.32 -4.43 1.44
C LEU A 129 -10.16 -4.27 2.44
N LEU A 130 -9.84 -3.04 2.84
CA LEU A 130 -8.85 -2.78 3.89
C LEU A 130 -9.30 -3.37 5.23
N ALA A 131 -10.54 -3.13 5.66
CA ALA A 131 -11.09 -3.72 6.89
C ALA A 131 -10.95 -5.24 6.88
N ARG A 132 -11.26 -5.90 5.76
CA ARG A 132 -11.07 -7.35 5.61
C ARG A 132 -9.61 -7.77 5.69
N ALA A 133 -8.70 -7.01 5.09
CA ALA A 133 -7.26 -7.29 5.13
C ALA A 133 -6.66 -7.09 6.53
N LEU A 134 -7.31 -6.30 7.39
CA LEU A 134 -6.91 -6.06 8.78
C LEU A 134 -7.38 -7.14 9.76
N GLN A 135 -8.25 -8.07 9.34
CA GLN A 135 -8.69 -9.18 10.18
C GLN A 135 -7.50 -10.03 10.64
N GLY A 136 -7.52 -10.43 11.91
CA GLY A 136 -6.48 -11.28 12.49
C GLY A 136 -5.15 -10.57 12.74
N ASP A 137 -5.12 -9.23 12.74
CA ASP A 137 -3.96 -8.37 13.02
C ASP A 137 -2.73 -8.78 12.19
N PRO A 138 -2.68 -8.42 10.90
CA PRO A 138 -1.60 -8.82 10.01
C PRO A 138 -0.27 -8.15 10.39
N ASP A 139 0.84 -8.89 10.23
CA ASP A 139 2.20 -8.35 10.34
C ASP A 139 2.54 -7.46 9.12
N ILE A 140 1.96 -7.79 7.96
CA ILE A 140 2.15 -7.07 6.70
C ILE A 140 0.85 -6.97 5.90
N LEU A 141 0.58 -5.78 5.36
CA LEU A 141 -0.45 -5.54 4.35
C LEU A 141 0.18 -5.53 2.96
N ILE A 142 -0.36 -6.29 2.03
CA ILE A 142 0.03 -6.24 0.60
C ILE A 142 -1.12 -5.62 -0.18
N LEU A 143 -0.88 -4.45 -0.77
CA LEU A 143 -1.87 -3.63 -1.46
C LEU A 143 -1.53 -3.57 -2.95
N TYR A 144 -2.38 -4.19 -3.79
CA TYR A 144 -2.15 -4.20 -5.23
C TYR A 144 -3.05 -3.17 -5.93
N GLU A 145 -2.48 -2.03 -6.35
CA GLU A 145 -3.19 -0.93 -7.03
C GLU A 145 -4.52 -0.57 -6.34
N ALA A 146 -4.50 -0.51 -5.01
CA ALA A 146 -5.70 -0.39 -4.19
C ALA A 146 -6.45 0.95 -4.36
N THR A 147 -5.85 1.94 -5.01
CA THR A 147 -6.47 3.25 -5.32
C THR A 147 -6.98 3.34 -6.74
N GLN A 148 -6.85 2.29 -7.55
CA GLN A 148 -7.29 2.31 -8.93
C GLN A 148 -8.81 2.59 -9.03
N GLY A 149 -9.16 3.66 -9.76
CA GLY A 149 -10.56 4.07 -9.94
C GLY A 149 -11.10 4.97 -8.83
N LEU A 150 -10.28 5.38 -7.87
CA LEU A 150 -10.59 6.46 -6.95
C LEU A 150 -10.22 7.81 -7.58
N ASP A 151 -10.92 8.86 -7.20
CA ASP A 151 -10.50 10.22 -7.48
C ASP A 151 -9.28 10.60 -6.62
N GLN A 152 -8.67 11.74 -6.90
CA GLN A 152 -7.46 12.19 -6.20
C GLN A 152 -7.70 12.35 -4.69
N SER A 153 -8.87 12.84 -4.28
CA SER A 153 -9.21 13.02 -2.87
C SER A 153 -9.43 11.68 -2.16
N GLY A 154 -10.08 10.73 -2.81
CA GLY A 154 -10.30 9.37 -2.31
C GLY A 154 -9.00 8.58 -2.18
N SER A 155 -8.09 8.73 -3.16
CA SER A 155 -6.74 8.13 -3.10
C SER A 155 -5.95 8.69 -1.90
N ALA A 156 -5.90 10.01 -1.74
CA ALA A 156 -5.20 10.65 -0.62
C ALA A 156 -5.79 10.24 0.75
N ASP A 157 -7.12 10.12 0.85
CA ASP A 157 -7.79 9.67 2.06
C ASP A 157 -7.47 8.20 2.39
N PHE A 158 -7.44 7.35 1.36
CA PHE A 158 -7.06 5.93 1.51
C PHE A 158 -5.61 5.77 1.99
N TYR A 159 -4.65 6.53 1.44
CA TYR A 159 -3.26 6.48 1.88
C TYR A 159 -3.07 7.01 3.29
N ARG A 160 -3.76 8.08 3.69
CA ARG A 160 -3.78 8.54 5.10
C ARG A 160 -4.28 7.44 6.04
N GLN A 161 -5.28 6.66 5.61
CA GLN A 161 -5.78 5.54 6.39
C GLN A 161 -4.75 4.42 6.51
N ILE A 162 -4.00 4.11 5.43
CA ILE A 162 -2.90 3.14 5.48
C ILE A 162 -1.80 3.59 6.45
N GLU A 163 -1.41 4.86 6.40
CA GLU A 163 -0.43 5.42 7.32
C GLU A 163 -0.90 5.36 8.78
N ASN A 164 -2.17 5.67 9.04
CA ASN A 164 -2.77 5.54 10.37
C ASN A 164 -2.74 4.09 10.85
N VAL A 165 -3.11 3.13 10.02
CA VAL A 165 -3.03 1.69 10.33
C VAL A 165 -1.59 1.27 10.65
N ARG A 166 -0.60 1.68 9.84
CA ARG A 166 0.81 1.43 10.12
C ARG A 166 1.22 1.97 11.49
N ASN A 167 0.86 3.21 11.79
CA ASN A 167 1.25 3.89 13.03
C ASN A 167 0.57 3.30 14.28
N THR A 168 -0.69 2.85 14.16
CA THR A 168 -1.45 2.33 15.29
C THR A 168 -1.23 0.84 15.53
N LYS A 169 -1.08 0.04 14.47
CA LYS A 169 -0.92 -1.42 14.55
C LYS A 169 0.53 -1.89 14.38
N GLY A 170 1.44 -1.03 13.92
CA GLY A 170 2.85 -1.39 13.67
C GLY A 170 3.06 -2.36 12.52
N CYS A 171 2.05 -2.62 11.68
CA CYS A 171 2.18 -3.52 10.55
C CYS A 171 3.01 -2.88 9.43
N ALA A 172 3.74 -3.71 8.68
CA ALA A 172 4.39 -3.28 7.46
C ALA A 172 3.39 -3.15 6.32
N VAL A 173 3.73 -2.37 5.29
CA VAL A 173 2.91 -2.23 4.09
C VAL A 173 3.77 -2.42 2.85
N LEU A 174 3.39 -3.35 1.98
CA LEU A 174 3.96 -3.51 0.65
C LEU A 174 2.93 -3.06 -0.38
N MET A 175 3.17 -1.92 -1.00
CA MET A 175 2.28 -1.36 -2.02
C MET A 175 2.79 -1.62 -3.42
N ILE A 176 1.88 -1.89 -4.33
CA ILE A 176 2.12 -1.86 -5.77
C ILE A 176 1.28 -0.73 -6.34
N SER A 177 1.94 0.26 -6.93
CA SER A 177 1.27 1.41 -7.51
C SER A 177 1.96 1.87 -8.79
N HIS A 178 1.20 2.51 -9.66
CA HIS A 178 1.70 3.28 -10.80
C HIS A 178 1.47 4.79 -10.60
N GLU A 179 0.80 5.18 -9.51
CA GLU A 179 0.52 6.58 -9.16
C GLU A 179 1.68 7.18 -8.34
N LEU A 180 2.69 7.66 -9.04
CA LEU A 180 3.96 8.11 -8.45
C LEU A 180 3.81 9.23 -7.42
N HIS A 181 2.89 10.18 -7.67
CA HIS A 181 2.73 11.37 -6.83
C HIS A 181 2.29 11.05 -5.40
N VAL A 182 1.42 10.06 -5.26
CA VAL A 182 0.86 9.68 -3.96
C VAL A 182 1.83 8.76 -3.22
N VAL A 183 2.52 7.90 -3.98
CA VAL A 183 3.51 6.95 -3.45
C VAL A 183 4.68 7.67 -2.79
N MET A 184 5.14 8.78 -3.38
CA MET A 184 6.29 9.53 -2.88
C MET A 184 6.06 10.15 -1.50
N GLY A 185 4.80 10.53 -1.18
CA GLY A 185 4.48 11.10 0.14
C GLY A 185 4.21 10.07 1.24
N ALA A 186 3.87 8.83 0.87
CA ALA A 186 3.41 7.82 1.81
C ALA A 186 4.41 6.69 2.06
N SER A 187 5.53 6.63 1.31
CA SER A 187 6.48 5.50 1.35
C SER A 187 7.75 5.84 2.11
N ASP A 188 8.25 4.89 2.88
CA ASP A 188 9.60 4.96 3.47
C ASP A 188 10.66 4.51 2.44
N LYS A 189 10.30 3.59 1.53
CA LYS A 189 11.17 3.04 0.49
C LYS A 189 10.41 2.83 -0.81
N VAL A 190 11.01 3.20 -1.93
CA VAL A 190 10.50 2.96 -3.29
C VAL A 190 11.45 2.03 -4.03
N ILE A 191 10.88 1.07 -4.75
CA ILE A 191 11.60 0.09 -5.58
C ILE A 191 11.07 0.20 -7.01
N CYS A 192 11.93 0.58 -7.94
CA CYS A 192 11.60 0.64 -9.37
C CYS A 192 11.86 -0.72 -10.00
N LEU A 193 10.81 -1.33 -10.54
CA LEU A 193 10.87 -2.66 -11.14
C LEU A 193 10.60 -2.59 -12.64
N ASN A 194 11.51 -3.19 -13.43
CA ASN A 194 11.32 -3.45 -14.87
C ASN A 194 11.99 -4.78 -15.26
N GLY A 195 11.40 -5.89 -14.81
CA GLY A 195 12.01 -7.21 -14.89
C GLY A 195 13.17 -7.40 -13.90
N HIS A 196 13.84 -6.36 -13.52
CA HIS A 196 14.87 -6.28 -12.47
C HIS A 196 14.67 -5.00 -11.65
N VAL A 197 15.36 -4.87 -10.52
CA VAL A 197 15.36 -3.63 -9.74
C VAL A 197 16.25 -2.60 -10.42
N CYS A 198 15.65 -1.55 -10.97
CA CYS A 198 16.37 -0.47 -11.66
C CYS A 198 16.89 0.58 -10.68
N CYS A 199 16.08 0.93 -9.68
CA CYS A 199 16.44 1.87 -8.62
C CYS A 199 15.72 1.50 -7.32
N CYS A 200 16.30 1.88 -6.19
CA CYS A 200 15.75 1.61 -4.87
C CYS A 200 16.29 2.64 -3.87
N GLY A 201 15.43 3.14 -2.98
CA GLY A 201 15.82 4.08 -1.94
C GLY A 201 14.65 4.86 -1.35
N ALA A 202 14.97 5.90 -0.59
CA ALA A 202 13.98 6.87 -0.13
C ALA A 202 13.34 7.58 -1.35
N PRO A 203 12.05 7.97 -1.26
CA PRO A 203 11.33 8.57 -2.38
C PRO A 203 12.07 9.72 -3.07
N GLU A 204 12.62 10.68 -2.30
CA GLU A 204 13.32 11.83 -2.85
C GLU A 204 14.62 11.44 -3.60
N ALA A 205 15.34 10.43 -3.07
CA ALA A 205 16.55 9.92 -3.71
C ALA A 205 16.21 9.23 -5.04
N VAL A 206 15.16 8.37 -5.04
CA VAL A 206 14.71 7.67 -6.24
C VAL A 206 14.22 8.66 -7.30
N ALA A 207 13.47 9.69 -6.90
CA ALA A 207 12.96 10.72 -7.81
C ALA A 207 14.07 11.46 -8.57
N SER A 208 15.27 11.56 -8.01
CA SER A 208 16.43 12.21 -8.65
C SER A 208 17.29 11.27 -9.51
N MET A 209 17.00 9.96 -9.52
CA MET A 209 17.76 8.97 -10.29
C MET A 209 17.42 8.98 -11.78
N GLN A 210 18.43 8.88 -12.64
CA GLN A 210 18.23 8.82 -14.10
C GLN A 210 17.43 7.59 -14.52
N GLU A 211 17.59 6.46 -13.84
CA GLU A 211 16.86 5.22 -14.07
C GLU A 211 15.35 5.41 -13.86
N TYR A 212 14.97 6.21 -12.86
CA TYR A 212 13.58 6.57 -12.61
C TYR A 212 13.01 7.42 -13.76
N HIS A 213 13.75 8.45 -14.20
CA HIS A 213 13.35 9.28 -15.34
C HIS A 213 13.28 8.49 -16.65
N ASN A 214 14.15 7.51 -16.85
CA ASN A 214 14.12 6.62 -18.03
C ASN A 214 12.89 5.70 -18.02
N LEU A 215 12.39 5.28 -16.84
CA LEU A 215 11.20 4.43 -16.72
C LEU A 215 9.88 5.16 -16.93
N PHE A 216 9.80 6.40 -16.43
CA PHE A 216 8.54 7.14 -16.35
C PHE A 216 8.48 8.39 -17.25
N GLY A 217 9.59 8.75 -17.92
CA GLY A 217 9.71 9.89 -18.79
C GLY A 217 9.91 11.22 -18.05
N MET A 218 10.38 12.25 -18.77
CA MET A 218 10.60 13.59 -18.22
C MET A 218 9.31 14.35 -17.93
N GLU A 219 8.15 13.84 -18.33
CA GLU A 219 6.84 14.48 -18.07
C GLU A 219 6.47 14.57 -16.59
N THR A 220 7.22 13.88 -15.72
CA THR A 220 6.98 13.87 -14.27
C THR A 220 7.66 15.01 -13.52
N ASP A 221 8.56 15.78 -14.14
CA ASP A 221 9.31 16.86 -13.47
C ASP A 221 8.40 17.98 -12.89
N GLY A 222 7.29 18.28 -13.57
CA GLY A 222 6.31 19.27 -13.09
C GLY A 222 5.40 18.74 -11.96
N ALA A 223 5.20 17.46 -11.88
CA ALA A 223 4.26 16.85 -10.95
C ALA A 223 4.90 16.54 -9.57
N LEU A 224 6.20 16.29 -9.52
CA LEU A 224 6.98 16.16 -8.26
C LEU A 224 7.14 17.50 -7.52
N ALA A 225 7.09 18.64 -8.23
CA ALA A 225 7.20 19.97 -7.64
C ALA A 225 5.98 20.38 -6.79
N LEU A 226 4.83 19.76 -6.99
CA LEU A 226 3.57 20.12 -6.32
C LEU A 226 3.39 19.52 -4.92
N TYR A 227 4.25 18.60 -4.47
CA TYR A 227 4.09 17.91 -3.18
C TYR A 227 5.17 18.22 -2.14
N LYS A 228 5.85 19.36 -2.23
CA LYS A 228 6.61 19.87 -1.09
C LYS A 228 5.65 20.48 -0.06
N HIS A 229 5.06 19.66 0.78
CA HIS A 229 4.49 20.13 2.04
C HIS A 229 5.65 20.60 2.93
N GLN A 230 5.83 21.91 2.99
CA GLN A 230 6.65 22.55 4.02
C GLN A 230 5.97 22.36 5.37
N HIS A 231 6.42 21.39 6.15
CA HIS A 231 6.20 21.37 7.60
C HIS A 231 7.07 22.47 8.23
N ASN A 232 6.61 23.70 8.18
CA ASN A 232 7.23 24.83 8.86
C ASN A 232 6.20 25.48 9.79
N HIS A 233 5.79 24.76 10.84
CA HIS A 233 5.09 25.35 11.96
C HIS A 233 6.13 25.87 12.95
N LYS A 234 6.59 27.11 12.77
CA LYS A 234 7.18 27.91 13.85
C LYS A 234 6.03 28.39 14.73
N HIS A 235 5.91 27.83 15.92
CA HIS A 235 5.12 28.43 16.98
C HIS A 235 5.80 29.73 17.40
N HIS A 236 5.25 30.87 16.97
CA HIS A 236 5.50 32.13 17.61
C HIS A 236 4.67 32.19 18.89
N ILE A 237 5.32 32.09 20.02
CA ILE A 237 4.77 32.48 21.31
C ILE A 237 4.93 34.00 21.35
N ASP A 238 3.84 34.74 21.17
CA ASP A 238 3.80 36.18 21.43
C ASP A 238 3.69 36.39 22.95
N GLU A 239 4.81 36.66 23.56
CA GLU A 239 4.87 37.38 24.84
C GLU A 239 4.67 38.88 24.57
N SER A 240 3.49 39.38 24.85
CA SER A 240 3.30 40.81 25.06
C SER A 240 2.24 41.04 26.14
N ILE A 241 2.72 40.99 27.39
CA ILE A 241 2.07 41.68 28.50
C ILE A 241 2.85 42.97 28.68
N SER A 242 2.30 44.09 28.28
CA SER A 242 2.74 45.39 28.66
C SER A 242 1.66 46.08 29.47
N GLU A 243 2.03 46.31 30.72
CA GLU A 243 1.62 47.34 31.66
C GLU A 243 0.74 48.46 31.12
N VAL A 244 -0.36 48.70 31.79
CA VAL A 244 -0.98 50.03 31.83
C VAL A 244 -1.09 50.44 33.31
N SER A 245 -0.25 51.41 33.67
CA SER A 245 -0.40 52.27 34.84
C SER A 245 -1.26 53.48 34.50
N VAL A 246 -2.01 53.91 35.56
CA VAL A 246 -2.73 55.13 35.79
C VAL A 246 -4.19 55.15 35.40
#